data_25cc65a6f0bfbf299c621a23c4a20c0f
#
_entry.id   25cc65a6f0bfbf299c621a23c4a20c0f
#
_cell.length_a   1.000
_cell.length_b   1.000
_cell.length_c   1.000
_cell.angle_alpha   90.00
_cell.angle_beta   90.00
_cell.angle_gamma   90.00
#
_symmetry.space_group_name_H-M   'P 1'
#
loop_
_entity.id
_entity.type
_entity.pdbx_description
1 polymer ?
#
loop_
_entity_poly.entity_id
_entity_poly.type
_entity_poly.pdbx_seq_one_letter_code
_entity_poly.pdbx_strand_id
1 'polypeptide(L)'
;MQGSLKLQLIELETTGDVQENIRRMQNAVNEKAQFALLPELWNCPYDNTEIRKAAVFGEACRQAMAEAARKNKVWLAGSIPWQDPADGRIYNMAFVFDADGSEVCRYAKTHLMEVHTPHSHYSEAEVFTPGDRFGTFETPWGKMGILVCYDIRFPEPARILGDAGIRLLLLPAAFNEAVGRKHWHSLLCARAIENQIFVAGCNPDYAWGKYKAWGHSLVVSPDGVILQEGSGMVTLDLSETDRIRQRMPYRKIRRRDLYDRTGCKVSSTGTVRPDRHTG
;
A
#
# COMPACT_ATOMS: atom_id res chain seq x y z
N MET A 1 26.20 -3.33 -8.43
CA MET A 1 25.16 -4.38 -8.33
C MET A 1 24.29 -4.01 -7.15
N GLN A 2 23.03 -3.61 -7.37
CA GLN A 2 22.07 -3.43 -6.30
C GLN A 2 21.83 -4.84 -5.72
N GLY A 3 22.11 -5.03 -4.42
CA GLY A 3 21.95 -6.31 -3.75
C GLY A 3 20.47 -6.72 -3.66
N SER A 4 20.22 -7.97 -3.29
CA SER A 4 18.88 -8.48 -3.00
C SER A 4 18.29 -7.78 -1.78
N LEU A 5 16.97 -7.58 -1.76
CA LEU A 5 16.19 -7.03 -0.65
C LEU A 5 15.57 -8.16 0.18
N LYS A 6 15.87 -8.22 1.47
CA LYS A 6 15.12 -9.07 2.41
C LYS A 6 13.93 -8.31 2.97
N LEU A 7 12.75 -8.62 2.46
CA LEU A 7 11.47 -8.01 2.85
C LEU A 7 10.74 -8.91 3.86
N GLN A 8 10.30 -8.33 4.97
CA GLN A 8 9.41 -8.95 5.95
C GLN A 8 7.99 -8.44 5.79
N LEU A 9 7.01 -9.34 5.74
CA LEU A 9 5.59 -9.04 5.90
C LEU A 9 5.16 -9.39 7.33
N ILE A 10 4.47 -8.48 8.02
CA ILE A 10 4.06 -8.63 9.41
C ILE A 10 2.53 -8.58 9.50
N GLU A 11 1.88 -9.74 9.54
CA GLU A 11 0.44 -9.85 9.83
C GLU A 11 0.22 -9.61 11.33
N LEU A 12 0.00 -8.34 11.68
CA LEU A 12 -0.13 -7.95 13.08
C LEU A 12 -1.55 -8.23 13.57
N GLU A 13 -1.68 -8.91 14.69
CA GLU A 13 -2.92 -9.02 15.43
C GLU A 13 -3.16 -7.71 16.19
N THR A 14 -4.24 -7.01 15.85
CA THR A 14 -4.55 -5.67 16.36
C THR A 14 -5.63 -5.73 17.45
N THR A 15 -5.47 -4.94 18.50
CA THR A 15 -6.40 -4.82 19.62
C THR A 15 -6.93 -3.39 19.76
N GLY A 16 -7.91 -3.17 20.66
CA GLY A 16 -8.39 -1.83 21.01
C GLY A 16 -7.41 -0.99 21.85
N ASP A 17 -6.28 -1.57 22.28
CA ASP A 17 -5.25 -0.87 23.05
C ASP A 17 -4.08 -0.48 22.16
N VAL A 18 -3.96 0.81 21.87
CA VAL A 18 -2.89 1.37 21.03
C VAL A 18 -1.50 1.09 21.61
N GLN A 19 -1.32 1.14 22.94
CA GLN A 19 -0.03 0.89 23.57
C GLN A 19 0.40 -0.58 23.41
N GLU A 20 -0.56 -1.49 23.52
CA GLU A 20 -0.32 -2.91 23.25
C GLU A 20 0.05 -3.14 21.79
N ASN A 21 -0.64 -2.49 20.85
CA ASN A 21 -0.33 -2.61 19.41
C ASN A 21 1.06 -2.04 19.10
N ILE A 22 1.49 -0.95 19.75
CA ILE A 22 2.87 -0.44 19.64
C ILE A 22 3.87 -1.49 20.10
N ARG A 23 3.66 -2.12 21.27
CA ARG A 23 4.55 -3.18 21.79
C ARG A 23 4.62 -4.38 20.83
N ARG A 24 3.46 -4.82 20.32
CA ARG A 24 3.39 -5.92 19.32
C ARG A 24 4.18 -5.59 18.06
N MET A 25 3.98 -4.41 17.50
CA MET A 25 4.71 -3.94 16.33
C MET A 25 6.22 -3.93 16.58
N GLN A 26 6.68 -3.34 17.69
CA GLN A 26 8.11 -3.26 18.03
C GLN A 26 8.75 -4.65 18.19
N ASN A 27 8.01 -5.61 18.76
CA ASN A 27 8.48 -6.98 18.93
C ASN A 27 8.46 -7.81 17.64
N ALA A 28 7.59 -7.46 16.68
CA ALA A 28 7.43 -8.20 15.44
C ALA A 28 8.48 -7.83 14.38
N VAL A 29 9.07 -6.62 14.45
CA VAL A 29 10.12 -6.17 13.52
C VAL A 29 11.39 -6.98 13.75
N ASN A 30 11.81 -7.74 12.74
CA ASN A 30 12.96 -8.63 12.81
C ASN A 30 14.23 -7.95 12.27
N GLU A 31 15.27 -7.88 13.09
CA GLU A 31 16.58 -7.30 12.74
C GLU A 31 17.29 -7.96 11.55
N LYS A 32 16.87 -9.17 11.15
CA LYS A 32 17.40 -9.86 9.96
C LYS A 32 16.76 -9.37 8.65
N ALA A 33 15.65 -8.65 8.73
CA ALA A 33 15.04 -7.99 7.59
C ALA A 33 15.85 -6.74 7.19
N GLN A 34 15.71 -6.33 5.95
CA GLN A 34 16.21 -5.03 5.48
C GLN A 34 15.06 -4.03 5.31
N PHE A 35 13.86 -4.55 5.05
CA PHE A 35 12.62 -3.79 4.99
C PHE A 35 11.50 -4.60 5.65
N ALA A 36 10.68 -3.96 6.50
CA ALA A 36 9.50 -4.55 7.09
C ALA A 36 8.25 -3.76 6.67
N LEU A 37 7.18 -4.48 6.32
CA LEU A 37 5.90 -3.91 5.95
C LEU A 37 4.84 -4.32 6.97
N LEU A 38 4.20 -3.32 7.57
CA LEU A 38 3.06 -3.43 8.48
C LEU A 38 1.75 -3.29 7.70
N PRO A 39 0.62 -3.77 8.26
CA PRO A 39 -0.70 -3.59 7.67
C PRO A 39 -1.19 -2.14 7.69
N GLU A 40 -2.36 -1.93 7.07
CA GLU A 40 -3.15 -0.72 7.22
C GLU A 40 -3.72 -0.64 8.64
N LEU A 41 -3.67 0.57 9.24
CA LEU A 41 -4.19 0.85 10.57
C LEU A 41 -3.69 -0.14 11.64
N TRP A 42 -2.39 -0.49 11.58
CA TRP A 42 -1.79 -1.50 12.44
C TRP A 42 -1.94 -1.23 13.94
N ASN A 43 -2.27 0.00 14.32
CA ASN A 43 -2.37 0.47 15.70
C ASN A 43 -3.79 0.44 16.29
N CYS A 44 -4.83 0.10 15.49
CA CYS A 44 -6.20 0.03 15.96
C CYS A 44 -7.06 -0.93 15.13
N PRO A 45 -8.18 -1.42 15.66
CA PRO A 45 -9.15 -2.18 14.87
C PRO A 45 -9.79 -1.35 13.75
N TYR A 46 -10.21 -2.02 12.67
CA TYR A 46 -10.87 -1.41 11.52
C TYR A 46 -12.36 -1.10 11.86
N ASP A 47 -12.55 -0.07 12.67
CA ASP A 47 -13.82 0.44 13.16
C ASP A 47 -13.74 1.95 13.32
N ASN A 48 -14.73 2.71 12.80
CA ASN A 48 -14.69 4.18 12.79
C ASN A 48 -14.57 4.79 14.20
N THR A 49 -15.10 4.12 15.21
CA THR A 49 -14.97 4.58 16.61
C THR A 49 -13.55 4.37 17.14
N GLU A 50 -12.99 3.20 16.90
CA GLU A 50 -11.62 2.87 17.32
C GLU A 50 -10.58 3.69 16.55
N ILE A 51 -10.80 3.92 15.25
CA ILE A 51 -9.97 4.78 14.40
C ILE A 51 -9.90 6.22 14.95
N ARG A 52 -11.05 6.83 15.34
CA ARG A 52 -11.06 8.17 15.93
C ARG A 52 -10.29 8.23 17.25
N LYS A 53 -10.44 7.21 18.10
CA LYS A 53 -9.69 7.11 19.38
C LYS A 53 -8.19 6.99 19.11
N ALA A 54 -7.79 6.15 18.16
CA ALA A 54 -6.39 5.89 17.83
C ALA A 54 -5.71 7.09 17.16
N ALA A 55 -6.44 7.94 16.44
CA ALA A 55 -5.88 9.11 15.76
C ALA A 55 -5.19 10.10 16.74
N VAL A 56 -5.67 10.19 17.98
CA VAL A 56 -5.05 11.01 19.06
C VAL A 56 -3.63 10.54 19.39
N PHE A 57 -3.34 9.25 19.18
CA PHE A 57 -2.03 8.64 19.41
C PHE A 57 -1.15 8.59 18.15
N GLY A 58 -1.58 9.23 17.05
CA GLY A 58 -0.88 9.17 15.77
C GLY A 58 0.61 9.52 15.88
N GLU A 59 0.96 10.63 16.58
CA GLU A 59 2.36 11.02 16.76
C GLU A 59 3.16 9.98 17.57
N ALA A 60 2.58 9.42 18.64
CA ALA A 60 3.24 8.37 19.42
C ALA A 60 3.49 7.11 18.56
N CYS A 61 2.52 6.73 17.74
CA CYS A 61 2.68 5.60 16.81
C CYS A 61 3.74 5.88 15.74
N ARG A 62 3.78 7.09 15.17
CA ARG A 62 4.79 7.51 14.20
C ARG A 62 6.20 7.45 14.81
N GLN A 63 6.36 7.97 16.03
CA GLN A 63 7.64 7.91 16.78
C GLN A 63 8.05 6.47 17.07
N ALA A 64 7.10 5.61 17.48
CA ALA A 64 7.36 4.20 17.74
C ALA A 64 7.82 3.45 16.49
N MET A 65 7.26 3.76 15.29
CA MET A 65 7.75 3.23 14.02
C MET A 65 9.19 3.68 13.73
N ALA A 66 9.48 4.98 13.88
CA ALA A 66 10.83 5.53 13.68
C ALA A 66 11.86 4.87 14.62
N GLU A 67 11.49 4.68 15.88
CA GLU A 67 12.33 4.02 16.88
C GLU A 67 12.55 2.54 16.57
N ALA A 68 11.50 1.81 16.15
CA ALA A 68 11.61 0.41 15.76
C ALA A 68 12.52 0.25 14.54
N ALA A 69 12.40 1.12 13.53
CA ALA A 69 13.26 1.15 12.37
C ALA A 69 14.73 1.37 12.76
N ARG A 70 15.01 2.39 13.57
CA ARG A 70 16.36 2.73 14.03
C ARG A 70 16.98 1.64 14.90
N LYS A 71 16.23 1.09 15.86
CA LYS A 71 16.70 0.07 16.80
C LYS A 71 17.13 -1.21 16.08
N ASN A 72 16.31 -1.65 15.11
CA ASN A 72 16.55 -2.89 14.37
C ASN A 72 17.39 -2.68 13.10
N LYS A 73 17.72 -1.43 12.73
CA LYS A 73 18.40 -1.10 11.45
C LYS A 73 17.64 -1.59 10.22
N VAL A 74 16.32 -1.46 10.24
CA VAL A 74 15.37 -1.95 9.22
C VAL A 74 14.55 -0.81 8.68
N TRP A 75 14.37 -0.71 7.37
CA TRP A 75 13.37 0.17 6.78
C TRP A 75 11.98 -0.31 7.19
N LEU A 76 11.07 0.60 7.54
CA LEU A 76 9.76 0.25 8.06
C LEU A 76 8.67 1.08 7.40
N ALA A 77 7.62 0.41 6.91
CA ALA A 77 6.44 1.06 6.37
C ALA A 77 5.15 0.48 6.97
N GLY A 78 4.12 1.33 7.10
CA GLY A 78 2.79 0.93 7.56
C GLY A 78 1.88 2.15 7.64
N SER A 79 0.56 1.97 7.79
CA SER A 79 -0.35 3.11 7.94
C SER A 79 -1.04 3.16 9.29
N ILE A 80 -1.37 4.36 9.70
CA ILE A 80 -2.07 4.67 10.96
C ILE A 80 -3.11 5.77 10.73
N PRO A 81 -4.15 5.89 11.55
CA PRO A 81 -4.94 7.10 11.61
C PRO A 81 -4.07 8.23 12.18
N TRP A 82 -3.96 9.28 11.43
CA TRP A 82 -3.12 10.44 11.73
C TRP A 82 -3.95 11.71 11.74
N GLN A 83 -4.02 12.38 12.90
CA GLN A 83 -4.58 13.72 12.97
C GLN A 83 -3.49 14.73 12.64
N ASP A 84 -3.63 15.41 11.49
CA ASP A 84 -2.65 16.39 11.04
C ASP A 84 -2.73 17.64 11.94
N PRO A 85 -1.64 18.02 12.61
CA PRO A 85 -1.64 19.21 13.45
C PRO A 85 -1.81 20.52 12.67
N ALA A 86 -1.59 20.53 11.34
CA ALA A 86 -1.71 21.71 10.53
C ALA A 86 -3.16 22.08 10.20
N ASP A 87 -4.05 21.09 10.02
CA ASP A 87 -5.45 21.32 9.63
C ASP A 87 -6.47 20.63 10.56
N GLY A 88 -6.00 19.81 11.52
CA GLY A 88 -6.82 19.08 12.48
C GLY A 88 -7.60 17.90 11.89
N ARG A 89 -7.42 17.61 10.58
CA ARG A 89 -8.11 16.53 9.89
C ARG A 89 -7.45 15.19 10.15
N ILE A 90 -8.23 14.12 10.07
CA ILE A 90 -7.72 12.76 10.21
C ILE A 90 -7.50 12.16 8.83
N TYR A 91 -6.32 11.57 8.63
CA TYR A 91 -5.92 10.86 7.42
C TYR A 91 -5.57 9.41 7.74
N ASN A 92 -5.86 8.50 6.83
CA ASN A 92 -5.22 7.19 6.83
C ASN A 92 -3.83 7.38 6.22
N MET A 93 -2.83 7.58 7.08
CA MET A 93 -1.50 8.03 6.70
C MET A 93 -0.50 6.88 6.75
N ALA A 94 0.06 6.53 5.61
CA ALA A 94 1.20 5.64 5.53
C ALA A 94 2.50 6.43 5.73
N PHE A 95 3.39 5.91 6.57
CA PHE A 95 4.73 6.42 6.81
C PHE A 95 5.77 5.41 6.36
N VAL A 96 6.90 5.92 5.86
CA VAL A 96 8.09 5.11 5.56
C VAL A 96 9.28 5.71 6.27
N PHE A 97 9.96 4.90 7.05
CA PHE A 97 11.20 5.24 7.74
C PHE A 97 12.37 4.44 7.18
N ASP A 98 13.53 5.09 7.09
CA ASP A 98 14.78 4.42 6.76
C ASP A 98 15.36 3.67 8.00
N ALA A 99 16.50 3.00 7.80
CA ALA A 99 17.17 2.24 8.87
C ALA A 99 17.77 3.10 9.99
N ASP A 100 17.80 4.41 9.84
CA ASP A 100 18.23 5.36 10.88
C ASP A 100 17.02 5.99 11.60
N GLY A 101 15.79 5.60 11.20
CA GLY A 101 14.54 6.10 11.74
C GLY A 101 14.14 7.48 11.18
N SER A 102 14.77 7.91 10.08
CA SER A 102 14.38 9.14 9.40
C SER A 102 13.14 8.88 8.53
N GLU A 103 12.16 9.76 8.60
CA GLU A 103 10.99 9.70 7.73
C GLU A 103 11.37 10.09 6.30
N VAL A 104 11.23 9.15 5.36
CA VAL A 104 11.60 9.35 3.95
C VAL A 104 10.38 9.54 3.04
N CYS A 105 9.20 9.11 3.49
CA CYS A 105 7.95 9.30 2.76
C CYS A 105 6.76 9.26 3.71
N ARG A 106 5.74 10.07 3.39
CA ARG A 106 4.38 9.93 3.91
C ARG A 106 3.38 9.99 2.77
N TYR A 107 2.33 9.21 2.89
CA TYR A 107 1.27 9.11 1.89
C TYR A 107 -0.09 9.02 2.58
N ALA A 108 -0.97 9.97 2.32
CA ALA A 108 -2.37 9.88 2.74
C ALA A 108 -3.17 9.08 1.70
N LYS A 109 -3.91 8.06 2.13
CA LYS A 109 -4.80 7.26 1.29
C LYS A 109 -5.69 8.14 0.44
N THR A 110 -5.65 7.95 -0.89
CA THR A 110 -6.38 8.81 -1.82
C THR A 110 -7.80 8.33 -2.11
N HIS A 111 -8.03 7.02 -2.07
CA HIS A 111 -9.35 6.45 -2.31
C HIS A 111 -9.92 5.89 -1.01
N LEU A 112 -10.89 6.59 -0.45
CA LEU A 112 -11.58 6.16 0.76
C LEU A 112 -12.64 5.11 0.41
N MET A 113 -12.68 4.04 1.22
CA MET A 113 -13.60 2.94 0.98
C MET A 113 -15.03 3.34 1.34
N GLU A 114 -15.95 3.02 0.44
CA GLU A 114 -17.39 3.09 0.66
C GLU A 114 -18.03 1.77 0.27
N VAL A 115 -18.89 1.22 1.14
CA VAL A 115 -19.56 -0.06 0.91
C VAL A 115 -21.03 0.06 1.27
N HIS A 116 -21.88 -0.24 0.30
CA HIS A 116 -23.32 -0.36 0.48
C HIS A 116 -23.73 -1.83 0.38
N THR A 117 -24.40 -2.34 1.39
CA THR A 117 -25.05 -3.65 1.38
C THR A 117 -26.53 -3.47 1.72
N PRO A 118 -27.41 -4.46 1.44
CA PRO A 118 -28.82 -4.35 1.83
C PRO A 118 -29.05 -4.11 3.34
N HIS A 119 -28.05 -4.42 4.17
CA HIS A 119 -28.19 -4.41 5.63
C HIS A 119 -27.17 -3.50 6.35
N SER A 120 -26.24 -2.86 5.63
CA SER A 120 -25.23 -1.99 6.24
C SER A 120 -24.62 -1.03 5.23
N HIS A 121 -24.26 0.15 5.73
CA HIS A 121 -23.42 1.12 5.04
C HIS A 121 -22.16 1.34 5.86
N TYR A 122 -21.01 1.41 5.19
CA TYR A 122 -19.74 1.77 5.80
C TYR A 122 -19.01 2.77 4.90
N SER A 123 -18.55 3.86 5.47
CA SER A 123 -17.78 4.88 4.75
C SER A 123 -16.58 5.34 5.57
N GLU A 124 -15.39 5.23 4.99
CA GLU A 124 -14.17 5.81 5.57
C GLU A 124 -14.21 7.35 5.59
N ALA A 125 -14.98 7.97 4.68
CA ALA A 125 -15.12 9.42 4.63
C ALA A 125 -15.82 10.02 5.86
N GLU A 126 -16.46 9.21 6.69
CA GLU A 126 -16.98 9.65 7.98
C GLU A 126 -15.86 10.01 8.98
N VAL A 127 -14.64 9.50 8.76
CA VAL A 127 -13.49 9.72 9.65
C VAL A 127 -12.32 10.35 8.92
N PHE A 128 -12.00 9.87 7.74
CA PHE A 128 -10.80 10.27 7.01
C PHE A 128 -11.06 11.32 5.95
N THR A 129 -10.06 12.16 5.77
CA THR A 129 -9.93 13.06 4.61
C THR A 129 -9.07 12.36 3.56
N PRO A 130 -9.44 12.36 2.26
CA PRO A 130 -8.62 11.76 1.23
C PRO A 130 -7.34 12.56 0.99
N GLY A 131 -6.27 11.86 0.63
CA GLY A 131 -5.03 12.48 0.14
C GLY A 131 -5.18 13.06 -1.26
N ASP A 132 -4.19 13.86 -1.68
CA ASP A 132 -4.18 14.63 -2.93
C ASP A 132 -2.99 14.31 -3.85
N ARG A 133 -2.12 13.38 -3.47
CA ARG A 133 -0.89 13.07 -4.20
C ARG A 133 -0.44 11.63 -4.01
N PHE A 134 0.36 11.12 -4.95
CA PHE A 134 1.03 9.82 -4.85
C PHE A 134 2.50 10.02 -4.47
N GLY A 135 3.03 9.11 -3.64
CA GLY A 135 4.39 9.19 -3.11
C GLY A 135 5.33 8.12 -3.70
N THR A 136 6.52 8.54 -4.07
CA THR A 136 7.65 7.64 -4.32
C THR A 136 8.83 8.05 -3.45
N PHE A 137 9.74 7.11 -3.17
CA PHE A 137 10.95 7.38 -2.40
C PHE A 137 12.10 6.51 -2.91
N GLU A 138 13.32 7.01 -2.73
CA GLU A 138 14.53 6.29 -3.12
C GLU A 138 15.00 5.42 -1.96
N THR A 139 15.52 4.24 -2.30
CA THR A 139 16.11 3.29 -1.35
C THR A 139 17.42 2.74 -1.91
N PRO A 140 18.26 2.07 -1.11
CA PRO A 140 19.47 1.39 -1.61
C PRO A 140 19.19 0.35 -2.70
N TRP A 141 17.95 -0.15 -2.80
CA TRP A 141 17.53 -1.17 -3.78
C TRP A 141 16.81 -0.57 -5.00
N GLY A 142 16.65 0.75 -5.05
CA GLY A 142 15.98 1.49 -6.11
C GLY A 142 14.71 2.19 -5.64
N LYS A 143 14.04 2.84 -6.58
CA LYS A 143 12.81 3.59 -6.31
C LYS A 143 11.66 2.68 -5.93
N MET A 144 10.94 3.04 -4.87
CA MET A 144 9.73 2.37 -4.41
C MET A 144 8.55 3.34 -4.35
N GLY A 145 7.34 2.79 -4.31
CA GLY A 145 6.10 3.54 -4.10
C GLY A 145 5.25 2.91 -3.02
N ILE A 146 4.30 3.68 -2.49
CA ILE A 146 3.36 3.20 -1.48
C ILE A 146 1.95 3.64 -1.82
N LEU A 147 1.01 2.72 -1.68
CA LEU A 147 -0.45 2.90 -1.72
C LEU A 147 -1.06 2.25 -0.48
N VAL A 148 -2.33 2.52 -0.18
CA VAL A 148 -3.01 1.93 0.97
C VAL A 148 -4.29 1.22 0.53
N CYS A 149 -4.36 -0.08 0.78
CA CYS A 149 -5.54 -0.93 0.75
C CYS A 149 -6.47 -0.71 -0.46
N TYR A 150 -7.52 0.10 -0.29
CA TYR A 150 -8.55 0.34 -1.29
C TYR A 150 -8.01 0.95 -2.59
N ASP A 151 -6.88 1.67 -2.53
CA ASP A 151 -6.20 2.23 -3.71
C ASP A 151 -5.85 1.17 -4.76
N ILE A 152 -5.59 -0.09 -4.34
CA ILE A 152 -5.22 -1.17 -5.25
C ILE A 152 -6.33 -1.54 -6.24
N ARG A 153 -7.58 -1.17 -5.95
CA ARG A 153 -8.73 -1.42 -6.84
C ARG A 153 -8.67 -0.59 -8.10
N PHE A 154 -8.04 0.57 -8.02
CA PHE A 154 -7.87 1.50 -9.13
C PHE A 154 -6.54 1.22 -9.85
N PRO A 155 -6.54 0.96 -11.15
CA PRO A 155 -5.31 0.69 -11.90
C PRO A 155 -4.44 1.94 -12.06
N GLU A 156 -5.02 3.14 -12.03
CA GLU A 156 -4.36 4.40 -12.30
C GLU A 156 -3.23 4.72 -11.33
N PRO A 157 -3.39 4.65 -9.99
CA PRO A 157 -2.31 4.92 -9.05
C PRO A 157 -1.10 4.03 -9.26
N ALA A 158 -1.32 2.72 -9.40
CA ALA A 158 -0.23 1.78 -9.65
C ALA A 158 0.47 2.06 -10.99
N ARG A 159 -0.28 2.49 -12.00
CA ARG A 159 0.25 2.89 -13.31
C ARG A 159 1.09 4.15 -13.22
N ILE A 160 0.63 5.18 -12.52
CA ILE A 160 1.36 6.43 -12.30
C ILE A 160 2.68 6.15 -11.59
N LEU A 161 2.65 5.38 -10.50
CA LEU A 161 3.85 4.99 -9.76
C LEU A 161 4.79 4.13 -10.62
N GLY A 162 4.24 3.18 -11.37
CA GLY A 162 5.00 2.38 -12.33
C GLY A 162 5.71 3.24 -13.37
N ASP A 163 5.02 4.23 -13.96
CA ASP A 163 5.60 5.17 -14.93
C ASP A 163 6.65 6.09 -14.29
N ALA A 164 6.53 6.40 -12.99
CA ALA A 164 7.57 7.08 -12.23
C ALA A 164 8.83 6.23 -11.98
N GLY A 165 8.82 4.96 -12.39
CA GLY A 165 10.00 4.09 -12.38
C GLY A 165 10.20 3.25 -11.13
N ILE A 166 9.16 3.08 -10.29
CA ILE A 166 9.28 2.22 -9.11
C ILE A 166 9.59 0.78 -9.51
N ARG A 167 10.27 0.05 -8.62
CA ARG A 167 10.54 -1.38 -8.73
C ARG A 167 9.68 -2.22 -7.80
N LEU A 168 9.28 -1.65 -6.67
CA LEU A 168 8.43 -2.29 -5.67
C LEU A 168 7.32 -1.33 -5.27
N LEU A 169 6.09 -1.81 -5.29
CA LEU A 169 4.92 -1.18 -4.71
C LEU A 169 4.63 -1.80 -3.35
N LEU A 170 4.63 -0.99 -2.30
CA LEU A 170 4.21 -1.38 -0.95
C LEU A 170 2.73 -1.06 -0.77
N LEU A 171 2.00 -1.98 -0.14
CA LEU A 171 0.56 -1.88 0.07
C LEU A 171 0.18 -2.32 1.49
N PRO A 172 0.31 -1.46 2.52
CA PRO A 172 -0.43 -1.65 3.76
C PRO A 172 -1.92 -1.84 3.45
N ALA A 173 -2.54 -2.90 3.94
CA ALA A 173 -3.93 -3.21 3.67
C ALA A 173 -4.65 -3.81 4.88
N ALA A 174 -5.99 -3.77 4.87
CA ALA A 174 -6.86 -4.40 5.84
C ALA A 174 -8.11 -4.96 5.11
N PHE A 175 -7.88 -5.92 4.23
CA PHE A 175 -8.97 -6.57 3.51
C PHE A 175 -9.81 -7.43 4.44
N ASN A 176 -11.13 -7.28 4.35
CA ASN A 176 -12.06 -8.19 5.00
C ASN A 176 -12.06 -9.55 4.30
N GLU A 177 -12.18 -10.65 5.05
CA GLU A 177 -12.15 -12.03 4.56
C GLU A 177 -13.11 -12.28 3.39
N ALA A 178 -14.36 -11.80 3.47
CA ALA A 178 -15.39 -12.04 2.44
C ALA A 178 -15.00 -11.49 1.07
N VAL A 179 -14.24 -10.41 1.03
CA VAL A 179 -13.78 -9.73 -0.18
C VAL A 179 -12.35 -10.13 -0.52
N GLY A 180 -11.49 -10.28 0.48
CA GLY A 180 -10.10 -10.69 0.31
C GLY A 180 -9.99 -12.02 -0.42
N ARG A 181 -10.75 -13.00 -0.01
CA ARG A 181 -10.86 -14.34 -0.63
C ARG A 181 -11.12 -14.29 -2.14
N LYS A 182 -11.84 -13.27 -2.63
CA LYS A 182 -12.21 -13.15 -4.05
C LYS A 182 -11.29 -12.23 -4.86
N HIS A 183 -10.76 -11.16 -4.25
CA HIS A 183 -10.15 -10.07 -4.98
C HIS A 183 -8.64 -9.91 -4.74
N TRP A 184 -8.15 -10.29 -3.55
CA TRP A 184 -6.81 -9.94 -3.10
C TRP A 184 -5.71 -10.40 -4.06
N HIS A 185 -5.63 -11.70 -4.31
CA HIS A 185 -4.62 -12.27 -5.21
C HIS A 185 -4.69 -11.68 -6.62
N SER A 186 -5.91 -11.64 -7.19
CA SER A 186 -6.12 -11.14 -8.56
C SER A 186 -5.68 -9.68 -8.71
N LEU A 187 -6.01 -8.82 -7.73
CA LEU A 187 -5.63 -7.41 -7.78
C LEU A 187 -4.12 -7.21 -7.71
N LEU A 188 -3.43 -7.87 -6.76
CA LEU A 188 -1.99 -7.72 -6.62
C LEU A 188 -1.24 -8.28 -7.84
N CYS A 189 -1.64 -9.45 -8.33
CA CYS A 189 -1.05 -10.04 -9.53
C CYS A 189 -1.26 -9.14 -10.76
N ALA A 190 -2.47 -8.58 -10.96
CA ALA A 190 -2.74 -7.67 -12.07
C ALA A 190 -1.84 -6.43 -11.99
N ARG A 191 -1.73 -5.77 -10.81
CA ARG A 191 -0.87 -4.59 -10.63
C ARG A 191 0.60 -4.89 -10.85
N ALA A 192 1.07 -6.07 -10.45
CA ALA A 192 2.44 -6.51 -10.69
C ALA A 192 2.71 -6.69 -12.19
N ILE A 193 1.88 -7.47 -12.87
CA ILE A 193 2.03 -7.81 -14.29
C ILE A 193 1.95 -6.56 -15.18
N GLU A 194 0.87 -5.79 -15.06
CA GLU A 194 0.60 -4.65 -15.96
C GLU A 194 1.60 -3.49 -15.80
N ASN A 195 2.28 -3.40 -14.64
CA ASN A 195 3.28 -2.38 -14.37
C ASN A 195 4.71 -2.91 -14.38
N GLN A 196 4.90 -4.23 -14.47
CA GLN A 196 6.20 -4.90 -14.45
C GLN A 196 7.02 -4.47 -13.23
N ILE A 197 6.38 -4.60 -12.03
CA ILE A 197 6.95 -4.25 -10.74
C ILE A 197 6.67 -5.38 -9.75
N PHE A 198 7.48 -5.47 -8.69
CA PHE A 198 7.07 -6.24 -7.53
C PHE A 198 5.91 -5.54 -6.82
N VAL A 199 5.00 -6.31 -6.22
CA VAL A 199 3.93 -5.81 -5.35
C VAL A 199 3.98 -6.58 -4.04
N ALA A 200 4.08 -5.85 -2.92
CA ALA A 200 4.04 -6.42 -1.58
C ALA A 200 2.85 -5.84 -0.83
N GLY A 201 1.86 -6.68 -0.56
CA GLY A 201 0.68 -6.33 0.23
C GLY A 201 0.72 -6.98 1.60
N CYS A 202 0.45 -6.22 2.66
CA CYS A 202 0.42 -6.72 4.03
C CYS A 202 -0.95 -6.46 4.66
N ASN A 203 -1.64 -7.54 5.04
CA ASN A 203 -2.90 -7.52 5.79
C ASN A 203 -2.66 -7.86 7.27
N PRO A 204 -3.52 -7.42 8.19
CA PRO A 204 -3.51 -7.92 9.57
C PRO A 204 -4.18 -9.31 9.67
N ASP A 205 -3.99 -9.96 10.82
CA ASP A 205 -4.69 -11.22 11.15
C ASP A 205 -5.40 -11.10 12.50
N TYR A 206 -6.65 -10.58 12.47
CA TYR A 206 -7.49 -10.46 13.66
C TYR A 206 -8.98 -10.40 13.30
N ALA A 207 -9.84 -10.49 14.32
CA ALA A 207 -11.27 -10.25 14.22
C ALA A 207 -11.71 -9.17 15.22
N TRP A 208 -12.64 -8.28 14.82
CA TRP A 208 -13.22 -7.24 15.65
C TRP A 208 -14.69 -7.03 15.31
N GLY A 209 -15.59 -7.35 16.24
CA GLY A 209 -17.00 -7.32 15.95
C GLY A 209 -17.39 -8.20 14.75
N LYS A 210 -17.94 -7.60 13.70
CA LYS A 210 -18.28 -8.27 12.44
C LYS A 210 -17.14 -8.27 11.43
N TYR A 211 -16.08 -7.51 11.67
CA TYR A 211 -14.91 -7.47 10.79
C TYR A 211 -14.02 -8.67 11.11
N LYS A 212 -13.64 -9.39 10.06
CA LYS A 212 -12.59 -10.41 10.11
C LYS A 212 -11.58 -10.11 9.03
N ALA A 213 -10.35 -9.89 9.43
CA ALA A 213 -9.26 -9.65 8.51
C ALA A 213 -9.00 -10.89 7.63
N TRP A 214 -8.54 -10.64 6.40
CA TRP A 214 -8.22 -11.72 5.47
C TRP A 214 -6.88 -12.39 5.79
N GLY A 215 -5.90 -11.67 6.36
CA GLY A 215 -4.52 -12.16 6.41
C GLY A 215 -3.97 -12.31 5.01
N HIS A 216 -3.30 -13.44 4.73
CA HIS A 216 -2.79 -13.79 3.41
C HIS A 216 -2.00 -12.65 2.76
N SER A 217 -1.12 -12.01 3.53
CA SER A 217 -0.16 -11.03 3.01
C SER A 217 0.60 -11.64 1.83
N LEU A 218 0.91 -10.83 0.81
CA LEU A 218 1.33 -11.38 -0.46
C LEU A 218 2.49 -10.60 -1.05
N VAL A 219 3.50 -11.30 -1.58
CA VAL A 219 4.52 -10.71 -2.45
C VAL A 219 4.43 -11.35 -3.81
N VAL A 220 4.29 -10.50 -4.84
CA VAL A 220 4.14 -10.90 -6.25
C VAL A 220 5.29 -10.34 -7.07
N SER A 221 5.87 -11.18 -7.93
CA SER A 221 6.93 -10.79 -8.87
C SER A 221 6.38 -9.97 -10.05
N PRO A 222 7.24 -9.29 -10.83
CA PRO A 222 6.82 -8.52 -12.01
C PRO A 222 6.13 -9.32 -13.11
N ASP A 223 6.22 -10.64 -13.13
CA ASP A 223 5.50 -11.54 -14.04
C ASP A 223 4.34 -12.29 -13.39
N GLY A 224 3.93 -11.87 -12.20
CA GLY A 224 2.73 -12.36 -11.54
C GLY A 224 2.90 -13.63 -10.72
N VAL A 225 4.15 -14.09 -10.50
CA VAL A 225 4.42 -15.24 -9.64
C VAL A 225 4.32 -14.83 -8.17
N ILE A 226 3.55 -15.58 -7.39
CA ILE A 226 3.47 -15.42 -5.94
C ILE A 226 4.76 -15.97 -5.32
N LEU A 227 5.53 -15.09 -4.67
CA LEU A 227 6.82 -15.42 -4.05
C LEU A 227 6.68 -15.71 -2.55
N GLN A 228 5.69 -15.10 -1.90
CA GLN A 228 5.39 -15.24 -0.47
C GLN A 228 3.90 -15.09 -0.26
N GLU A 229 3.32 -15.91 0.60
CA GLU A 229 1.97 -15.77 1.12
C GLU A 229 1.98 -15.95 2.65
N GLY A 230 1.24 -15.09 3.35
CA GLY A 230 1.23 -15.00 4.81
C GLY A 230 2.39 -14.18 5.37
N SER A 231 2.43 -14.08 6.70
CA SER A 231 3.52 -13.44 7.44
C SER A 231 4.84 -14.17 7.20
N GLY A 232 5.94 -13.43 7.06
CA GLY A 232 7.23 -14.05 6.84
C GLY A 232 8.25 -13.16 6.15
N MET A 233 9.36 -13.77 5.73
CA MET A 233 10.48 -13.07 5.10
C MET A 233 10.79 -13.68 3.73
N VAL A 234 10.95 -12.81 2.73
CA VAL A 234 11.29 -13.17 1.36
C VAL A 234 12.47 -12.36 0.85
N THR A 235 13.29 -12.95 0.00
CA THR A 235 14.41 -12.26 -0.65
C THR A 235 14.05 -11.93 -2.10
N LEU A 236 14.14 -10.64 -2.46
CA LEU A 236 13.76 -10.12 -3.77
C LEU A 236 15.00 -9.60 -4.52
N ASP A 237 15.18 -10.01 -5.76
CA ASP A 237 16.10 -9.37 -6.70
C ASP A 237 15.35 -8.33 -7.52
N LEU A 238 15.35 -7.08 -7.07
CA LEU A 238 14.60 -6.00 -7.74
C LEU A 238 15.11 -5.66 -9.14
N SER A 239 16.30 -6.19 -9.55
CA SER A 239 16.79 -6.04 -10.92
C SER A 239 15.97 -6.86 -11.93
N GLU A 240 15.16 -7.80 -11.47
CA GLU A 240 14.23 -8.56 -12.31
C GLU A 240 13.23 -7.66 -13.06
N THR A 241 12.84 -6.53 -12.46
CA THR A 241 12.00 -5.53 -13.14
C THR A 241 12.63 -5.06 -14.45
N ASP A 242 13.95 -4.83 -14.46
CA ASP A 242 14.65 -4.37 -15.65
C ASP A 242 14.73 -5.47 -16.70
N ARG A 243 15.01 -6.72 -16.28
CA ARG A 243 15.06 -7.89 -17.19
C ARG A 243 13.71 -8.12 -17.87
N ILE A 244 12.61 -8.07 -17.11
CA ILE A 244 11.26 -8.26 -17.64
C ILE A 244 10.87 -7.12 -18.59
N ARG A 245 11.16 -5.87 -18.21
CA ARG A 245 10.91 -4.68 -19.06
C ARG A 245 11.69 -4.69 -20.38
N GLN A 246 12.89 -5.27 -20.38
CA GLN A 246 13.67 -5.47 -21.61
C GLN A 246 13.09 -6.59 -22.48
N ARG A 247 12.73 -7.73 -21.87
CA ARG A 247 12.17 -8.88 -22.57
C ARG A 247 10.80 -8.61 -23.18
N MET A 248 9.94 -7.87 -22.45
CA MET A 248 8.57 -7.56 -22.85
C MET A 248 8.28 -6.05 -22.70
N PRO A 249 8.68 -5.22 -23.66
CA PRO A 249 8.65 -3.76 -23.50
C PRO A 249 7.26 -3.13 -23.74
N TYR A 250 6.15 -3.81 -23.40
CA TYR A 250 4.78 -3.35 -23.68
C TYR A 250 4.45 -2.00 -23.01
N ARG A 251 5.12 -1.62 -21.92
CA ARG A 251 4.97 -0.29 -21.32
C ARG A 251 5.41 0.83 -22.27
N LYS A 252 6.41 0.58 -23.13
CA LYS A 252 6.92 1.56 -24.12
C LYS A 252 6.00 1.72 -25.32
N ILE A 253 5.20 0.68 -25.65
CA ILE A 253 4.29 0.68 -26.80
C ILE A 253 2.86 1.09 -26.45
N ARG A 254 2.64 1.58 -25.23
CA ARG A 254 1.33 2.11 -24.79
C ARG A 254 0.91 3.26 -25.69
N ARG A 255 -0.35 3.22 -26.11
CA ARG A 255 -0.97 4.25 -26.95
C ARG A 255 -1.43 5.45 -26.11
N ARG A 256 -0.46 6.16 -25.48
CA ARG A 256 -0.73 7.35 -24.65
C ARG A 256 -1.49 8.43 -25.40
N ASP A 257 -1.27 8.51 -26.73
CA ASP A 257 -2.03 9.37 -27.63
C ASP A 257 -3.54 9.11 -27.61
N LEU A 258 -3.99 7.93 -27.17
CA LEU A 258 -5.40 7.57 -27.09
C LEU A 258 -5.99 7.72 -25.71
N TYR A 259 -5.26 7.40 -24.63
CA TYR A 259 -5.83 7.31 -23.29
C TYR A 259 -5.26 8.28 -22.24
N ASP A 260 -4.17 9.00 -22.56
CA ASP A 260 -3.67 10.06 -21.68
C ASP A 260 -4.39 11.43 -21.92
N ARG A 261 -5.41 11.44 -22.79
CA ARG A 261 -6.19 12.63 -23.13
C ARG A 261 -7.45 12.72 -22.29
N THR A 262 -7.60 13.82 -21.55
CA THR A 262 -8.88 14.21 -20.97
C THR A 262 -9.88 14.49 -22.11
N GLY A 263 -11.04 13.80 -22.09
CA GLY A 263 -12.07 14.02 -23.13
C GLY A 263 -12.13 12.95 -24.24
N CYS A 264 -11.39 11.85 -24.10
CA CYS A 264 -11.54 10.72 -25.03
C CYS A 264 -12.95 10.15 -24.93
N LYS A 265 -13.78 10.33 -25.97
CA LYS A 265 -15.16 9.82 -26.03
C LYS A 265 -15.18 8.46 -26.72
N VAL A 266 -15.88 7.51 -26.11
CA VAL A 266 -16.24 6.26 -26.78
C VAL A 266 -17.41 6.55 -27.71
N SER A 267 -17.23 6.33 -29.02
CA SER A 267 -18.34 6.48 -29.98
C SER A 267 -19.35 5.34 -29.80
N SER A 268 -20.59 5.57 -30.25
CA SER A 268 -21.64 4.56 -30.26
C SER A 268 -21.28 3.29 -31.08
N THR A 269 -20.24 3.37 -31.91
CA THR A 269 -19.67 2.27 -32.68
C THR A 269 -18.54 1.53 -31.94
N GLY A 270 -18.28 1.88 -30.67
CA GLY A 270 -17.19 1.29 -29.90
C GLY A 270 -15.79 1.83 -30.23
N THR A 271 -15.66 2.79 -31.16
CA THR A 271 -14.37 3.39 -31.51
C THR A 271 -14.09 4.61 -30.62
N VAL A 272 -12.98 4.61 -29.90
CA VAL A 272 -12.48 5.79 -29.17
C VAL A 272 -11.87 6.76 -30.18
N ARG A 273 -12.43 7.94 -30.33
CA ARG A 273 -11.83 9.02 -31.14
C ARG A 273 -11.28 10.10 -30.23
N PRO A 274 -10.00 10.47 -30.37
CA PRO A 274 -9.48 11.64 -29.68
C PRO A 274 -10.12 12.92 -30.24
N ASP A 275 -10.58 13.81 -29.38
CA ASP A 275 -10.98 15.16 -29.80
C ASP A 275 -9.75 15.86 -30.40
N ARG A 276 -9.83 16.25 -31.67
CA ARG A 276 -8.84 17.14 -32.26
C ARG A 276 -9.04 18.53 -31.65
N HIS A 277 -8.09 18.94 -30.82
CA HIS A 277 -8.03 20.36 -30.46
C HIS A 277 -7.72 21.13 -31.74
N THR A 278 -8.72 21.84 -32.23
CA THR A 278 -8.56 22.87 -33.25
C THR A 278 -7.98 24.10 -32.58
N GLY A 279 -6.85 24.58 -33.07
CA GLY A 279 -6.35 25.93 -32.87
C GLY A 279 -5.19 26.06 -31.92
#